data_63581a5dfbec37d508055102a005ed08
#
_entry.id   63581a5dfbec37d508055102a005ed08
#
_cell.length_a   1.000
_cell.length_b   1.000
_cell.length_c   1.000
_cell.angle_alpha   90.00
_cell.angle_beta   90.00
_cell.angle_gamma   90.00
#
_symmetry.space_group_name_H-M   'P 1'
#
loop_
_entity.id
_entity.type
_entity.pdbx_description
1 polymer ?
#
loop_
_entity_poly.entity_id
_entity_poly.type
_entity_poly.pdbx_seq_one_letter_code
_entity_poly.pdbx_strand_id
1 'polypeptide(L)'
;MIANIAVGSNIGDPRSNVKEAIESLSAFGRIVAKSSFYATKPWGVTDQPDFCNAAVQIDTHLSARDLLTALKGIETLMGRTETYRWGPRLIDLDLLTYGDSKIAEPDLIVPHPRMNERSFVLVPLAQIDKSFTAARDKLKPEDLNSVQLMPE
;
A
#
# COMPACT_ATOMS: atom_id res chain seq x y z
N MET A 1 4.54 16.42 -7.54
CA MET A 1 4.24 16.09 -6.13
C MET A 1 4.57 14.64 -5.85
N ILE A 2 5.28 14.38 -4.80
CA ILE A 2 5.69 13.02 -4.43
C ILE A 2 4.60 12.40 -3.56
N ALA A 3 4.14 11.22 -3.95
CA ALA A 3 3.11 10.47 -3.22
C ALA A 3 3.61 9.06 -2.90
N ASN A 4 3.30 8.59 -1.70
CA ASN A 4 3.58 7.21 -1.28
C ASN A 4 2.29 6.42 -1.28
N ILE A 5 2.33 5.22 -1.85
CA ILE A 5 1.17 4.36 -2.05
C ILE A 5 1.48 2.97 -1.53
N ALA A 6 0.57 2.40 -0.73
CA ALA A 6 0.64 1.00 -0.32
C ALA A 6 -0.16 0.15 -1.30
N VAL A 7 0.40 -1.01 -1.65
CA VAL A 7 -0.20 -1.95 -2.59
C VAL A 7 -0.27 -3.32 -1.91
N GLY A 8 -1.44 -3.96 -1.93
CA GLY A 8 -1.62 -5.27 -1.30
C GLY A 8 -2.61 -6.15 -2.04
N SER A 9 -2.40 -7.47 -1.95
CA SER A 9 -3.29 -8.48 -2.52
C SER A 9 -3.15 -9.79 -1.75
N ASN A 10 -4.26 -10.53 -1.61
CA ASN A 10 -4.22 -11.89 -1.06
C ASN A 10 -5.20 -12.86 -1.74
N ILE A 11 -5.62 -12.56 -2.96
CA ILE A 11 -6.49 -13.44 -3.76
C ILE A 11 -5.80 -13.78 -5.07
N GLY A 12 -5.98 -15.01 -5.54
CA GLY A 12 -5.41 -15.48 -6.80
C GLY A 12 -3.90 -15.62 -6.72
N ASP A 13 -3.19 -14.89 -7.57
CA ASP A 13 -1.73 -14.77 -7.52
C ASP A 13 -1.38 -13.38 -6.97
N PRO A 14 -1.22 -13.25 -5.64
CA PRO A 14 -1.04 -11.92 -5.03
C PRO A 14 0.18 -11.17 -5.57
N ARG A 15 1.30 -11.87 -5.78
CA ARG A 15 2.52 -11.25 -6.28
C ARG A 15 2.32 -10.65 -7.67
N SER A 16 1.67 -11.41 -8.55
CA SER A 16 1.36 -10.98 -9.90
C SER A 16 0.38 -9.80 -9.90
N ASN A 17 -0.61 -9.83 -9.01
CA ASN A 17 -1.58 -8.74 -8.86
C ASN A 17 -0.90 -7.45 -8.41
N VAL A 18 -0.01 -7.53 -7.44
CA VAL A 18 0.74 -6.36 -6.94
C VAL A 18 1.61 -5.79 -8.06
N LYS A 19 2.31 -6.65 -8.80
CA LYS A 19 3.15 -6.22 -9.92
C LYS A 19 2.33 -5.49 -10.99
N GLU A 20 1.17 -6.04 -11.35
CA GLU A 20 0.28 -5.44 -12.34
C GLU A 20 -0.24 -4.08 -11.88
N ALA A 21 -0.62 -3.96 -10.60
CA ALA A 21 -1.07 -2.69 -10.04
C ALA A 21 0.03 -1.63 -10.09
N ILE A 22 1.26 -2.00 -9.74
CA ILE A 22 2.40 -1.07 -9.80
C ILE A 22 2.64 -0.60 -11.23
N GLU A 23 2.59 -1.49 -12.19
CA GLU A 23 2.72 -1.13 -13.61
C GLU A 23 1.62 -0.17 -14.05
N SER A 24 0.39 -0.38 -13.56
CA SER A 24 -0.74 0.51 -13.87
C SER A 24 -0.56 1.92 -13.31
N LEU A 25 0.15 2.07 -12.21
CA LEU A 25 0.42 3.38 -11.62
C LEU A 25 1.24 4.29 -12.54
N SER A 26 2.02 3.72 -13.46
CA SER A 26 2.85 4.50 -14.38
C SER A 26 2.02 5.37 -15.33
N ALA A 27 0.72 5.09 -15.48
CA ALA A 27 -0.19 5.94 -16.25
C ALA A 27 -0.50 7.26 -15.55
N PHE A 28 -0.27 7.35 -14.23
CA PHE A 28 -0.67 8.49 -13.42
C PHE A 28 0.50 9.26 -12.81
N GLY A 29 1.72 8.80 -13.05
CA GLY A 29 2.91 9.48 -12.58
C GLY A 29 4.16 8.66 -12.86
N ARG A 30 5.32 9.27 -12.62
CA ARG A 30 6.60 8.59 -12.77
C ARG A 30 6.89 7.79 -11.51
N ILE A 31 7.18 6.51 -11.64
CA ILE A 31 7.58 5.68 -10.50
C ILE A 31 9.01 6.07 -10.10
N VAL A 32 9.14 6.62 -8.90
CA VAL A 32 10.42 7.09 -8.34
C VAL A 32 11.13 5.94 -7.64
N ALA A 33 10.39 5.15 -6.88
CA ALA A 33 10.92 4.02 -6.14
C ALA A 33 9.82 3.00 -5.88
N LYS A 34 10.22 1.74 -5.79
CA LYS A 34 9.31 0.65 -5.39
C LYS A 34 10.07 -0.28 -4.45
N SER A 35 9.36 -0.76 -3.43
CA SER A 35 9.93 -1.68 -2.46
C SER A 35 10.05 -3.09 -3.03
N SER A 36 10.76 -3.96 -2.31
CA SER A 36 10.63 -5.39 -2.47
C SER A 36 9.19 -5.81 -2.12
N PHE A 37 8.83 -7.04 -2.46
CA PHE A 37 7.53 -7.60 -2.09
C PHE A 37 7.68 -8.35 -0.77
N TYR A 38 6.66 -8.23 0.08
CA TYR A 38 6.65 -8.83 1.41
C TYR A 38 5.41 -9.67 1.60
N ALA A 39 5.58 -10.87 2.18
CA ALA A 39 4.47 -11.71 2.60
C ALA A 39 4.09 -11.33 4.02
N THR A 40 2.82 -11.05 4.26
CA THR A 40 2.33 -10.65 5.57
C THR A 40 1.07 -11.43 5.93
N LYS A 41 0.91 -11.70 7.23
CA LYS A 41 -0.30 -12.38 7.71
C LYS A 41 -1.49 -11.43 7.67
N PRO A 42 -2.71 -11.97 7.43
CA PRO A 42 -3.91 -11.14 7.43
C PRO A 42 -4.10 -10.45 8.78
N TRP A 43 -4.51 -9.18 8.73
CA TRP A 43 -4.80 -8.39 9.91
C TRP A 43 -6.30 -8.41 10.17
N GLY A 44 -6.71 -8.72 11.40
CA GLY A 44 -8.11 -8.82 11.80
C GLY A 44 -8.67 -10.21 11.57
N VAL A 45 -9.13 -10.53 10.36
CA VAL A 45 -9.60 -11.87 10.00
C VAL A 45 -8.41 -12.72 9.57
N THR A 46 -8.04 -13.72 10.37
CA THR A 46 -6.85 -14.55 10.15
C THR A 46 -7.11 -15.80 9.32
N ASP A 47 -8.37 -16.11 9.03
CA ASP A 47 -8.80 -17.28 8.25
C ASP A 47 -8.82 -16.94 6.76
N GLN A 48 -7.65 -16.59 6.21
CA GLN A 48 -7.51 -16.24 4.80
C GLN A 48 -6.02 -16.30 4.42
N PRO A 49 -5.71 -16.34 3.10
CA PRO A 49 -4.32 -16.36 2.64
C PRO A 49 -3.52 -15.13 3.06
N ASP A 50 -2.21 -15.29 3.17
CA ASP A 50 -1.30 -14.18 3.42
C ASP A 50 -1.38 -13.14 2.31
N PHE A 51 -1.13 -11.89 2.67
CA PHE A 51 -1.01 -10.79 1.71
C PHE A 51 0.38 -10.72 1.11
N CYS A 52 0.45 -10.30 -0.15
CA CYS A 52 1.65 -9.72 -0.72
C CYS A 52 1.50 -8.21 -0.63
N ASN A 53 2.46 -7.53 -0.01
CA ASN A 53 2.45 -6.08 0.17
C ASN A 53 3.73 -5.45 -0.37
N ALA A 54 3.58 -4.23 -0.89
CA ALA A 54 4.68 -3.41 -1.36
C ALA A 54 4.34 -1.94 -1.14
N ALA A 55 5.35 -1.07 -1.24
CA ALA A 55 5.17 0.36 -1.25
C ALA A 55 5.76 0.94 -2.53
N VAL A 56 5.12 1.97 -3.04
CA VAL A 56 5.54 2.65 -4.26
C VAL A 56 5.55 4.15 -4.00
N GLN A 57 6.58 4.81 -4.50
CA GLN A 57 6.65 6.26 -4.51
C GLN A 57 6.55 6.74 -5.94
N ILE A 58 5.64 7.66 -6.20
CA ILE A 58 5.45 8.24 -7.54
C ILE A 58 5.58 9.76 -7.49
N ASP A 59 5.99 10.33 -8.61
CA ASP A 59 5.93 11.77 -8.84
C ASP A 59 4.78 12.02 -9.81
N THR A 60 3.76 12.73 -9.35
CA THR A 60 2.51 12.92 -10.11
C THR A 60 2.13 14.38 -10.21
N HIS A 61 1.46 14.74 -11.32
CA HIS A 61 0.84 16.05 -11.50
C HIS A 61 -0.62 16.08 -11.04
N LEU A 62 -1.19 14.91 -10.71
CA LEU A 62 -2.57 14.85 -10.22
C LEU A 62 -2.66 15.45 -8.83
N SER A 63 -3.82 16.04 -8.51
CA SER A 63 -4.15 16.39 -7.14
C SER A 63 -4.30 15.14 -6.31
N ALA A 64 -4.28 15.26 -4.97
CA ALA A 64 -4.52 14.12 -4.09
C ALA A 64 -5.88 13.47 -4.37
N ARG A 65 -6.91 14.28 -4.63
CA ARG A 65 -8.26 13.80 -4.95
C ARG A 65 -8.27 13.02 -6.25
N ASP A 66 -7.65 13.56 -7.30
CA ASP A 66 -7.61 12.89 -8.60
C ASP A 66 -6.76 11.61 -8.54
N LEU A 67 -5.69 11.62 -7.75
CA LEU A 67 -4.89 10.43 -7.54
C LEU A 67 -5.70 9.35 -6.83
N LEU A 68 -6.47 9.70 -5.80
CA LEU A 68 -7.36 8.75 -5.12
C LEU A 68 -8.34 8.13 -6.12
N THR A 69 -8.94 8.95 -6.99
CA THR A 69 -9.84 8.48 -8.04
C THR A 69 -9.14 7.50 -8.98
N ALA A 70 -7.89 7.80 -9.37
CA ALA A 70 -7.10 6.92 -10.21
C ALA A 70 -6.82 5.57 -9.54
N LEU A 71 -6.48 5.59 -8.24
CA LEU A 71 -6.25 4.34 -7.49
C LEU A 71 -7.51 3.49 -7.43
N LYS A 72 -8.66 4.09 -7.16
CA LYS A 72 -9.95 3.38 -7.18
C LYS A 72 -10.25 2.82 -8.57
N GLY A 73 -9.91 3.55 -9.62
CA GLY A 73 -10.07 3.09 -10.99
C GLY A 73 -9.24 1.85 -11.30
N ILE A 74 -8.00 1.80 -10.83
CA ILE A 74 -7.14 0.62 -10.99
C ILE A 74 -7.76 -0.58 -10.27
N GLU A 75 -8.23 -0.39 -9.03
CA GLU A 75 -8.88 -1.46 -8.26
C GLU A 75 -10.09 -2.02 -9.02
N THR A 76 -10.91 -1.16 -9.57
CA THR A 76 -12.09 -1.55 -10.35
C THR A 76 -11.71 -2.31 -11.62
N LEU A 77 -10.73 -1.80 -12.38
CA LEU A 77 -10.27 -2.42 -13.61
C LEU A 77 -9.65 -3.80 -13.37
N MET A 78 -9.00 -4.01 -12.23
CA MET A 78 -8.43 -5.30 -11.88
C MET A 78 -9.46 -6.28 -11.31
N GLY A 79 -10.74 -5.85 -11.19
CA GLY A 79 -11.82 -6.72 -10.77
C GLY A 79 -11.99 -6.86 -9.26
N ARG A 80 -11.56 -5.85 -8.48
CA ARG A 80 -11.79 -5.86 -7.03
C ARG A 80 -13.29 -5.93 -6.76
N THR A 81 -13.68 -6.90 -5.93
CA THR A 81 -15.06 -7.03 -5.47
C THR A 81 -15.16 -6.71 -3.99
N GLU A 82 -16.32 -6.20 -3.57
CA GLU A 82 -16.59 -5.94 -2.16
C GLU A 82 -16.58 -7.27 -1.40
N THR A 83 -15.89 -7.27 -0.26
CA THR A 83 -15.89 -8.39 0.67
C THR A 83 -16.22 -7.86 2.07
N TYR A 84 -16.21 -8.71 3.08
CA TYR A 84 -16.40 -8.28 4.45
C TYR A 84 -15.17 -7.51 4.94
N ARG A 85 -15.35 -6.69 5.99
CA ARG A 85 -14.26 -5.89 6.57
C ARG A 85 -13.09 -6.81 6.95
N TRP A 86 -11.86 -6.38 6.58
CA TRP A 86 -10.62 -7.13 6.77
C TRP A 86 -10.55 -8.45 5.99
N GLY A 87 -11.51 -8.67 5.09
CA GLY A 87 -11.56 -9.88 4.25
C GLY A 87 -10.56 -9.84 3.08
N PRO A 88 -10.57 -10.92 2.28
CA PRO A 88 -9.67 -11.02 1.13
C PRO A 88 -9.85 -9.89 0.13
N ARG A 89 -8.74 -9.46 -0.50
CA ARG A 89 -8.72 -8.40 -1.51
C ARG A 89 -7.89 -8.83 -2.71
N LEU A 90 -8.49 -8.72 -3.92
CA LEU A 90 -7.73 -8.93 -5.16
C LEU A 90 -6.61 -7.90 -5.28
N ILE A 91 -6.94 -6.64 -5.07
CA ILE A 91 -5.96 -5.55 -5.00
C ILE A 91 -6.47 -4.45 -4.09
N ASP A 92 -5.58 -3.86 -3.32
CA ASP A 92 -5.87 -2.77 -2.42
C ASP A 92 -4.79 -1.71 -2.60
N LEU A 93 -5.20 -0.49 -2.92
CA LEU A 93 -4.30 0.64 -3.16
C LEU A 93 -4.65 1.78 -2.21
N ASP A 94 -3.74 2.07 -1.29
CA ASP A 94 -3.94 3.13 -0.30
C ASP A 94 -2.99 4.28 -0.53
N LEU A 95 -3.52 5.49 -0.64
CA LEU A 95 -2.71 6.70 -0.64
C LEU A 95 -2.25 6.98 0.79
N LEU A 96 -0.94 6.90 1.02
CA LEU A 96 -0.35 7.04 2.35
C LEU A 96 0.01 8.48 2.66
N THR A 97 0.74 9.13 1.75
CA THR A 97 1.14 10.53 1.86
C THR A 97 1.09 11.20 0.50
N TYR A 98 0.90 12.51 0.51
CA TYR A 98 0.90 13.33 -0.69
C TYR A 98 1.72 14.58 -0.40
N GLY A 99 3.03 14.52 -0.71
CA GLY A 99 3.96 15.55 -0.27
C GLY A 99 3.87 15.74 1.25
N ASP A 100 3.87 16.98 1.68
CA ASP A 100 3.68 17.35 3.10
C ASP A 100 2.22 17.72 3.40
N SER A 101 1.31 17.47 2.49
CA SER A 101 -0.09 17.84 2.64
C SER A 101 -0.76 17.12 3.79
N LYS A 102 -1.67 17.84 4.45
CA LYS A 102 -2.54 17.29 5.50
C LYS A 102 -3.97 17.54 5.05
N ILE A 103 -4.69 16.47 4.74
CA ILE A 103 -6.05 16.52 4.24
C ILE A 103 -6.93 15.69 5.16
N ALA A 104 -8.07 16.23 5.57
CA ALA A 104 -9.02 15.54 6.44
C ALA A 104 -10.43 15.74 5.89
N GLU A 105 -10.74 15.00 4.83
CA GLU A 105 -12.07 14.96 4.20
C GLU A 105 -12.70 13.58 4.46
N PRO A 106 -14.00 13.42 4.33
CA PRO A 106 -14.66 12.17 4.69
C PRO A 106 -14.08 10.92 4.00
N ASP A 107 -13.65 11.03 2.76
CA ASP A 107 -13.13 9.91 1.97
C ASP A 107 -11.66 10.07 1.59
N LEU A 108 -10.96 11.09 2.12
CA LEU A 108 -9.57 11.35 1.79
C LEU A 108 -8.85 11.93 2.99
N ILE A 109 -8.07 11.09 3.66
CA ILE A 109 -7.27 11.49 4.81
C ILE A 109 -5.80 11.20 4.50
N VAL A 110 -4.99 12.25 4.44
CA VAL A 110 -3.52 12.14 4.26
C VAL A 110 -2.84 12.99 5.33
N PRO A 111 -1.81 12.46 5.99
CA PRO A 111 -1.30 11.08 5.91
C PRO A 111 -2.35 10.06 6.33
N HIS A 112 -2.23 8.84 5.80
CA HIS A 112 -3.17 7.76 6.11
C HIS A 112 -3.23 7.54 7.63
N PRO A 113 -4.43 7.50 8.24
CA PRO A 113 -4.55 7.58 9.70
C PRO A 113 -3.99 6.38 10.45
N ARG A 114 -3.88 5.22 9.81
CA ARG A 114 -3.41 3.99 10.45
C ARG A 114 -2.03 3.53 10.00
N MET A 115 -1.37 4.28 9.11
CA MET A 115 -0.12 3.80 8.52
C MET A 115 0.97 3.54 9.57
N ASN A 116 1.04 4.33 10.61
CA ASN A 116 2.08 4.20 11.64
C ASN A 116 1.86 3.03 12.60
N GLU A 117 0.71 2.36 12.52
CA GLU A 117 0.38 1.19 13.33
C GLU A 117 0.58 -0.12 12.57
N ARG A 118 0.85 -0.05 11.25
CA ARG A 118 0.82 -1.22 10.37
C ARG A 118 2.21 -1.58 9.88
N SER A 119 2.74 -2.70 10.37
CA SER A 119 4.05 -3.21 9.95
C SER A 119 4.07 -3.49 8.45
N PHE A 120 2.98 -4.02 7.89
CA PHE A 120 2.91 -4.34 6.46
C PHE A 120 2.89 -3.10 5.56
N VAL A 121 2.70 -1.91 6.14
CA VAL A 121 2.85 -0.62 5.46
C VAL A 121 4.24 -0.06 5.70
N LEU A 122 4.65 0.02 6.97
CA LEU A 122 5.89 0.72 7.33
C LEU A 122 7.16 -0.03 6.90
N VAL A 123 7.16 -1.36 6.92
CA VAL A 123 8.36 -2.11 6.50
C VAL A 123 8.67 -1.86 5.01
N PRO A 124 7.73 -2.05 4.08
CA PRO A 124 8.00 -1.71 2.68
C PRO A 124 8.28 -0.22 2.47
N LEU A 125 7.54 0.66 3.14
CA LEU A 125 7.68 2.10 2.96
C LEU A 125 9.04 2.60 3.44
N ALA A 126 9.53 2.13 4.58
CA ALA A 126 10.83 2.53 5.11
C ALA A 126 11.98 2.07 4.22
N GLN A 127 11.78 1.02 3.43
CA GLN A 127 12.78 0.56 2.46
C GLN A 127 13.04 1.63 1.38
N ILE A 128 12.01 2.35 0.96
CA ILE A 128 12.09 3.32 -0.14
C ILE A 128 12.09 4.78 0.34
N ASP A 129 11.77 5.02 1.60
CA ASP A 129 11.71 6.37 2.17
C ASP A 129 12.24 6.33 3.61
N LYS A 130 13.46 6.82 3.79
CA LYS A 130 14.15 6.77 5.08
C LYS A 130 13.48 7.59 6.17
N SER A 131 12.61 8.54 5.80
CA SER A 131 11.88 9.34 6.80
C SER A 131 10.92 8.49 7.63
N PHE A 132 10.60 7.27 7.21
CA PHE A 132 9.72 6.36 7.93
C PHE A 132 10.46 5.30 8.76
N THR A 133 11.80 5.32 8.76
CA THR A 133 12.60 4.36 9.52
C THR A 133 12.30 4.43 11.02
N ALA A 134 12.21 5.63 11.59
CA ALA A 134 11.93 5.81 13.02
C ALA A 134 10.55 5.26 13.39
N ALA A 135 9.53 5.50 12.57
CA ALA A 135 8.19 4.98 12.81
C ALA A 135 8.17 3.45 12.76
N ARG A 136 8.87 2.86 11.77
CA ARG A 136 9.02 1.40 11.68
C ARG A 136 9.66 0.82 12.93
N ASP A 137 10.75 1.45 13.40
CA ASP A 137 11.53 0.95 14.55
C ASP A 137 10.76 1.04 15.86
N LYS A 138 9.68 1.82 15.93
CA LYS A 138 8.80 1.90 17.10
C LYS A 138 7.78 0.77 17.18
N LEU A 139 7.62 -0.02 16.12
CA LEU A 139 6.71 -1.15 16.12
C LEU A 139 7.23 -2.27 17.01
N LYS A 140 6.31 -3.09 17.52
CA LYS A 140 6.69 -4.23 18.34
C LYS A 140 7.45 -5.27 17.51
N PRO A 141 8.44 -5.99 18.11
CA PRO A 141 9.19 -7.02 17.39
C PRO A 141 8.31 -8.08 16.73
N GLU A 142 7.23 -8.52 17.40
CA GLU A 142 6.31 -9.51 16.82
C GLU A 142 5.61 -8.98 15.57
N ASP A 143 5.29 -7.68 15.52
CA ASP A 143 4.67 -7.07 14.35
C ASP A 143 5.66 -6.98 13.18
N LEU A 144 6.90 -6.60 13.48
CA LEU A 144 7.96 -6.55 12.47
C LEU A 144 8.25 -7.95 11.90
N ASN A 145 8.28 -8.96 12.77
CA ASN A 145 8.56 -10.34 12.36
C ASN A 145 7.43 -10.97 11.55
N SER A 146 6.22 -10.40 11.59
CA SER A 146 5.10 -10.89 10.78
C SER A 146 5.23 -10.53 9.30
N VAL A 147 6.16 -9.65 8.96
CA VAL A 147 6.40 -9.19 7.59
C VAL A 147 7.67 -9.84 7.07
N GLN A 148 7.53 -10.72 6.07
CA GLN A 148 8.64 -11.52 5.55
C GLN A 148 8.96 -11.12 4.11
N LEU A 149 10.25 -10.87 3.83
CA LEU A 149 10.70 -10.59 2.48
C LEU A 149 10.40 -11.78 1.57
N MET A 150 9.75 -11.53 0.44
CA MET A 150 9.49 -12.57 -0.55
C MET A 150 10.69 -12.75 -1.45
N PRO A 151 11.01 -13.99 -1.85
CA PRO A 151 12.04 -14.23 -2.85
C PRO A 151 11.69 -13.59 -4.19
N GLU A 152 12.68 -13.15 -4.92
CA GLU A 152 12.48 -12.64 -6.27
C GLU A 152 12.16 -13.76 -7.26
#